data_70cc5f6f0ee0fef5aeb6423a571671c7
#
_entry.id   70cc5f6f0ee0fef5aeb6423a571671c7
#
_cell.length_a   1.000
_cell.length_b   1.000
_cell.length_c   1.000
_cell.angle_alpha   90.00
_cell.angle_beta   90.00
_cell.angle_gamma   90.00
#
_symmetry.space_group_name_H-M   'P 1'
#
loop_
_entity.id
_entity.type
_entity.pdbx_description
1 polymer ?
#
loop_
_entity_poly.entity_id
_entity_poly.type
_entity_poly.pdbx_seq_one_letter_code
_entity_poly.pdbx_strand_id
1 'polypeptide(L)'
;DPSYLVDGTYHIGIKEVEFPGKIDAANLRVVVLGSKDKLQVDKEFTHTVWFPNPEKPWSRDSFAKFVASLTLATGMRKPGEFPKISLSEDWWEQLEGKQMVAKVKGKQESYTNDNGTTIEFTKVRINGTKMFAIGSKEAKGVPINVEAAAEGGYVEGEGSI
;
A
#
# COMPACT_ATOMS: atom_id res chain seq x y z
N ASP A 1 2.10 16.69 -14.88
CA ASP A 1 1.75 15.62 -15.78
C ASP A 1 0.61 14.78 -15.21
N PRO A 2 -0.50 14.64 -15.94
CA PRO A 2 -1.65 13.88 -15.45
C PRO A 2 -1.38 12.39 -15.24
N SER A 3 -0.23 11.88 -15.69
CA SER A 3 0.12 10.47 -15.50
C SER A 3 0.56 10.15 -14.07
N TYR A 4 0.96 11.14 -13.29
CA TYR A 4 1.40 10.91 -11.92
C TYR A 4 0.24 10.89 -10.94
N LEU A 5 0.32 10.00 -9.94
CA LEU A 5 -0.61 10.00 -8.83
C LEU A 5 -0.28 11.16 -7.91
N VAL A 6 -1.27 11.99 -7.63
CA VAL A 6 -1.14 13.15 -6.73
C VAL A 6 -1.19 12.68 -5.28
N ASP A 7 -0.47 13.36 -4.39
CA ASP A 7 -0.53 13.10 -2.96
C ASP A 7 -1.98 13.17 -2.46
N GLY A 8 -2.38 12.21 -1.67
CA GLY A 8 -3.74 12.18 -1.13
C GLY A 8 -4.04 10.89 -0.39
N THR A 9 -5.28 10.80 0.07
CA THR A 9 -5.78 9.59 0.74
C THR A 9 -6.82 8.95 -0.16
N TYR A 10 -6.64 7.66 -0.43
CA TYR A 10 -7.40 6.95 -1.44
C TYR A 10 -7.90 5.60 -0.93
N HIS A 11 -9.01 5.15 -1.52
CA HIS A 11 -9.38 3.75 -1.48
C HIS A 11 -8.49 3.01 -2.49
N ILE A 12 -7.67 2.09 -2.02
CA ILE A 12 -6.70 1.38 -2.86
C ILE A 12 -6.89 -0.13 -2.78
N GLY A 13 -6.45 -0.81 -3.82
CA GLY A 13 -6.41 -2.27 -3.87
C GLY A 13 -5.01 -2.74 -4.23
N ILE A 14 -4.63 -3.90 -3.70
CA ILE A 14 -3.37 -4.55 -4.04
C ILE A 14 -3.68 -5.53 -5.17
N LYS A 15 -3.22 -5.21 -6.37
CA LYS A 15 -3.46 -6.02 -7.56
C LYS A 15 -2.59 -7.26 -7.61
N GLU A 16 -1.33 -7.09 -7.25
CA GLU A 16 -0.32 -8.10 -7.48
C GLU A 16 0.83 -7.89 -6.50
N VAL A 17 1.46 -8.96 -6.10
CA VAL A 17 2.67 -8.94 -5.27
C VAL A 17 3.78 -9.62 -6.06
N GLU A 18 4.88 -8.90 -6.25
CA GLU A 18 6.05 -9.40 -6.99
C GLU A 18 7.27 -9.41 -6.07
N PHE A 19 8.19 -10.34 -6.34
CA PHE A 19 9.42 -10.48 -5.56
C PHE A 19 10.60 -10.24 -6.49
N PRO A 20 11.27 -9.07 -6.40
CA PRO A 20 12.43 -8.80 -7.25
C PRO A 20 13.58 -9.73 -6.87
N GLY A 21 14.15 -10.41 -7.86
CA GLY A 21 15.16 -11.45 -7.63
C GLY A 21 16.50 -10.98 -7.10
N LYS A 22 16.74 -9.67 -7.05
CA LYS A 22 18.03 -9.09 -6.65
C LYS A 22 17.99 -8.37 -5.30
N ILE A 23 16.82 -8.17 -4.73
CA ILE A 23 16.67 -7.47 -3.45
C ILE A 23 15.72 -8.23 -2.55
N ASP A 24 15.92 -8.07 -1.26
CA ASP A 24 15.10 -8.70 -0.21
C ASP A 24 13.89 -7.80 0.07
N ALA A 25 12.86 -7.93 -0.75
CA ALA A 25 11.70 -7.07 -0.68
C ALA A 25 10.49 -7.69 -1.36
N ALA A 26 9.31 -7.18 -1.03
CA ALA A 26 8.08 -7.45 -1.76
C ALA A 26 7.61 -6.16 -2.42
N ASN A 27 7.27 -6.23 -3.70
CA ASN A 27 6.68 -5.12 -4.43
C ASN A 27 5.17 -5.28 -4.48
N LEU A 28 4.45 -4.35 -3.89
CA LEU A 28 3.00 -4.30 -3.92
C LEU A 28 2.57 -3.42 -5.09
N ARG A 29 1.93 -4.02 -6.08
CA ARG A 29 1.35 -3.25 -7.18
C ARG A 29 -0.03 -2.80 -6.76
N VAL A 30 -0.21 -1.48 -6.68
CA VAL A 30 -1.39 -0.87 -6.08
C VAL A 30 -2.16 -0.09 -7.13
N VAL A 31 -3.49 -0.18 -7.04
CA VAL A 31 -4.40 0.60 -7.91
C VAL A 31 -5.30 1.47 -7.06
N VAL A 32 -5.57 2.68 -7.53
CA VAL A 32 -6.53 3.59 -6.89
C VAL A 32 -7.94 3.20 -7.34
N LEU A 33 -8.77 2.85 -6.38
CA LEU A 33 -10.15 2.41 -6.63
C LEU A 33 -11.16 3.53 -6.37
N GLY A 34 -10.88 4.40 -5.41
CA GLY A 34 -11.75 5.53 -5.08
C GLY A 34 -10.96 6.75 -4.67
N SER A 35 -11.43 7.94 -5.06
CA SER A 35 -10.76 9.20 -4.82
C SER A 35 -11.74 10.37 -4.92
N LYS A 36 -11.48 11.42 -4.15
CA LYS A 36 -12.20 12.69 -4.31
C LYS A 36 -11.94 13.30 -5.67
N ASP A 37 -10.69 13.19 -6.12
CA ASP A 37 -10.30 13.58 -7.48
C ASP A 37 -10.43 12.36 -8.39
N LYS A 38 -11.48 12.37 -9.20
CA LYS A 38 -11.79 11.25 -10.10
C LYS A 38 -10.69 10.96 -11.12
N LEU A 39 -9.85 11.95 -11.41
CA LEU A 39 -8.72 11.77 -12.32
C LEU A 39 -7.68 10.81 -11.78
N GLN A 40 -7.69 10.56 -10.48
CA GLN A 40 -6.73 9.65 -9.85
C GLN A 40 -7.20 8.19 -9.89
N VAL A 41 -8.48 7.93 -10.12
CA VAL A 41 -9.02 6.56 -10.17
C VAL A 41 -8.37 5.79 -11.31
N ASP A 42 -8.05 4.53 -11.05
CA ASP A 42 -7.37 3.59 -11.94
C ASP A 42 -5.87 3.82 -12.13
N LYS A 43 -5.30 4.86 -11.54
CA LYS A 43 -3.85 5.03 -11.55
C LYS A 43 -3.21 3.96 -10.67
N GLU A 44 -2.03 3.51 -11.07
CA GLU A 44 -1.29 2.45 -10.40
C GLU A 44 0.08 2.92 -9.97
N PHE A 45 0.60 2.31 -8.91
CA PHE A 45 1.97 2.52 -8.47
C PHE A 45 2.49 1.27 -7.77
N THR A 46 3.78 1.19 -7.60
CA THR A 46 4.42 0.08 -6.88
C THR A 46 4.97 0.58 -5.56
N HIS A 47 4.54 -0.04 -4.46
CA HIS A 47 5.11 0.22 -3.14
C HIS A 47 6.03 -0.94 -2.78
N THR A 48 7.30 -0.63 -2.53
CA THR A 48 8.29 -1.64 -2.16
C THR A 48 8.36 -1.76 -0.64
N VAL A 49 8.15 -2.97 -0.13
CA VAL A 49 8.32 -3.29 1.29
C VAL A 49 9.66 -3.97 1.44
N TRP A 50 10.61 -3.28 2.05
CA TRP A 50 11.94 -3.83 2.31
C TRP A 50 11.91 -4.78 3.49
N PHE A 51 12.42 -5.99 3.30
CA PHE A 51 12.52 -6.96 4.39
C PHE A 51 13.64 -6.57 5.35
N PRO A 52 13.59 -7.05 6.59
CA PRO A 52 14.60 -6.69 7.58
C PRO A 52 16.01 -7.02 7.12
N ASN A 53 16.92 -6.08 7.36
CA ASN A 53 18.34 -6.23 7.05
C ASN A 53 19.11 -6.24 8.37
N PRO A 54 19.85 -7.33 8.70
CA PRO A 54 20.61 -7.42 9.95
C PRO A 54 21.63 -6.30 10.14
N GLU A 55 22.13 -5.72 9.06
CA GLU A 55 23.08 -4.59 9.11
C GLU A 55 22.42 -3.25 9.45
N LYS A 56 21.08 -3.23 9.42
CA LYS A 56 20.27 -2.05 9.73
C LYS A 56 19.24 -2.41 10.79
N PRO A 57 19.61 -2.35 12.08
CA PRO A 57 18.72 -2.79 13.17
C PRO A 57 17.34 -2.16 13.18
N TRP A 58 17.25 -0.89 12.77
CA TRP A 58 15.97 -0.16 12.70
C TRP A 58 15.01 -0.74 11.64
N SER A 59 15.52 -1.46 10.65
CA SER A 59 14.70 -2.01 9.57
C SER A 59 13.71 -3.07 10.06
N ARG A 60 14.08 -3.80 11.10
CA ARG A 60 13.22 -4.81 11.71
C ARG A 60 11.95 -4.19 12.31
N ASP A 61 12.13 -3.10 13.06
CA ASP A 61 11.00 -2.41 13.68
C ASP A 61 10.11 -1.73 12.64
N SER A 62 10.70 -1.10 11.65
CA SER A 62 9.95 -0.47 10.56
C SER A 62 9.11 -1.49 9.79
N PHE A 63 9.70 -2.64 9.48
CA PHE A 63 9.02 -3.73 8.80
C PHE A 63 7.86 -4.26 9.65
N ALA A 64 8.11 -4.53 10.92
CA ALA A 64 7.09 -5.06 11.83
C ALA A 64 5.90 -4.09 11.97
N LYS A 65 6.18 -2.81 12.12
CA LYS A 65 5.14 -1.77 12.22
C LYS A 65 4.32 -1.68 10.93
N PHE A 66 4.98 -1.74 9.79
CA PHE A 66 4.29 -1.70 8.50
C PHE A 66 3.36 -2.90 8.35
N VAL A 67 3.85 -4.11 8.62
CA VAL A 67 3.05 -5.35 8.52
C VAL A 67 1.88 -5.32 9.50
N ALA A 68 2.10 -4.86 10.72
CA ALA A 68 1.02 -4.75 11.71
C ALA A 68 -0.10 -3.84 11.22
N SER A 69 0.24 -2.68 10.67
CA SER A 69 -0.74 -1.73 10.14
C SER A 69 -1.41 -2.26 8.87
N LEU A 70 -0.64 -2.86 7.98
CA LEU A 70 -1.14 -3.41 6.73
C LEU A 70 -2.16 -4.54 6.96
N THR A 71 -1.84 -5.47 7.84
CA THR A 71 -2.72 -6.61 8.12
C THR A 71 -4.01 -6.18 8.78
N LEU A 72 -3.97 -5.16 9.65
CA LEU A 72 -5.16 -4.60 10.26
C LEU A 72 -6.01 -3.84 9.24
N ALA A 73 -5.38 -2.98 8.44
CA ALA A 73 -6.07 -2.17 7.43
C ALA A 73 -6.75 -3.00 6.36
N THR A 74 -6.15 -4.12 5.96
CA THR A 74 -6.69 -5.01 4.93
C THR A 74 -7.66 -6.06 5.45
N GLY A 75 -7.83 -6.14 6.78
CA GLY A 75 -8.72 -7.12 7.39
C GLY A 75 -8.13 -8.53 7.52
N MET A 76 -6.85 -8.70 7.21
CA MET A 76 -6.17 -9.99 7.44
C MET A 76 -6.04 -10.30 8.92
N ARG A 77 -6.08 -9.27 9.75
CA ARG A 77 -5.95 -9.36 11.19
C ARG A 77 -7.08 -8.55 11.83
N LYS A 78 -7.69 -9.08 12.86
CA LYS A 78 -8.70 -8.36 13.64
C LYS A 78 -8.05 -7.53 14.74
N PRO A 79 -8.68 -6.42 15.17
CA PRO A 79 -8.17 -5.66 16.32
C PRO A 79 -7.96 -6.57 17.53
N GLY A 80 -6.82 -6.41 18.19
CA GLY A 80 -6.45 -7.22 19.35
C GLY A 80 -5.70 -8.49 19.05
N GLU A 81 -5.68 -8.95 17.79
CA GLU A 81 -4.86 -10.08 17.40
C GLU A 81 -3.42 -9.64 17.14
N PHE A 82 -2.46 -10.53 17.43
CA PHE A 82 -1.06 -10.25 17.12
C PHE A 82 -0.82 -10.42 15.62
N PRO A 83 -0.05 -9.53 14.98
CA PRO A 83 0.28 -9.68 13.58
C PRO A 83 1.18 -10.90 13.35
N LYS A 84 0.85 -11.67 12.34
CA LYS A 84 1.71 -12.76 11.88
C LYS A 84 2.66 -12.18 10.84
N ILE A 85 3.92 -12.12 11.18
CA ILE A 85 4.96 -11.57 10.31
C ILE A 85 5.69 -12.72 9.64
N SER A 86 5.72 -12.71 8.31
CA SER A 86 6.40 -13.73 7.54
C SER A 86 7.17 -13.12 6.39
N LEU A 87 8.25 -13.77 5.99
CA LEU A 87 9.04 -13.40 4.83
C LEU A 87 8.76 -14.34 3.64
N SER A 88 7.87 -15.33 3.81
CA SER A 88 7.57 -16.28 2.74
C SER A 88 6.75 -15.62 1.63
N GLU A 89 7.02 -16.01 0.38
CA GLU A 89 6.29 -15.49 -0.77
C GLU A 89 4.80 -15.82 -0.67
N ASP A 90 4.47 -17.04 -0.22
CA ASP A 90 3.08 -17.46 -0.05
C ASP A 90 2.30 -16.54 0.89
N TRP A 91 2.94 -16.11 1.96
CA TRP A 91 2.29 -15.19 2.91
C TRP A 91 1.98 -13.85 2.24
N TRP A 92 2.94 -13.31 1.50
CA TRP A 92 2.79 -12.01 0.83
C TRP A 92 1.78 -12.06 -0.31
N GLU A 93 1.68 -13.20 -1.01
CA GLU A 93 0.71 -13.38 -2.08
C GLU A 93 -0.74 -13.33 -1.58
N GLN A 94 -0.99 -13.60 -0.30
CA GLN A 94 -2.32 -13.47 0.29
C GLN A 94 -2.85 -12.03 0.24
N LEU A 95 -1.97 -11.06 0.07
CA LEU A 95 -2.37 -9.66 -0.03
C LEU A 95 -3.03 -9.33 -1.37
N GLU A 96 -2.85 -10.15 -2.38
CA GLU A 96 -3.47 -9.92 -3.69
C GLU A 96 -4.99 -9.90 -3.57
N GLY A 97 -5.61 -8.84 -4.08
CA GLY A 97 -7.04 -8.61 -3.95
C GLY A 97 -7.47 -7.88 -2.68
N LYS A 98 -6.58 -7.68 -1.74
CA LYS A 98 -6.90 -6.96 -0.50
C LYS A 98 -7.01 -5.47 -0.77
N GLN A 99 -7.86 -4.80 0.01
CA GLN A 99 -8.17 -3.39 -0.15
C GLN A 99 -8.09 -2.67 1.20
N MET A 100 -7.83 -1.38 1.14
CA MET A 100 -7.77 -0.52 2.32
C MET A 100 -7.88 0.94 1.91
N VAL A 101 -7.91 1.83 2.88
CA VAL A 101 -7.76 3.27 2.67
C VAL A 101 -6.36 3.63 3.13
N ALA A 102 -5.62 4.36 2.31
CA ALA A 102 -4.26 4.72 2.66
C ALA A 102 -3.88 6.09 2.12
N LYS A 103 -3.05 6.79 2.89
CA LYS A 103 -2.43 8.03 2.44
C LYS A 103 -1.21 7.68 1.60
N VAL A 104 -1.11 8.29 0.42
CA VAL A 104 0.04 8.12 -0.45
C VAL A 104 0.73 9.45 -0.68
N LYS A 105 2.02 9.39 -0.85
CA LYS A 105 2.86 10.56 -1.07
C LYS A 105 3.91 10.27 -2.12
N GLY A 106 4.08 11.23 -3.03
CA GLY A 106 5.14 11.18 -4.02
C GLY A 106 6.40 11.87 -3.52
N LYS A 107 7.53 11.33 -3.88
CA LYS A 107 8.84 11.92 -3.59
C LYS A 107 9.61 12.03 -4.88
N GLN A 108 10.18 13.21 -5.13
CA GLN A 108 11.07 13.42 -6.27
C GLN A 108 12.38 12.71 -6.00
N GLU A 109 12.78 11.90 -6.96
CA GLU A 109 14.06 11.20 -6.94
C GLU A 109 14.74 11.36 -8.28
N SER A 110 16.03 11.16 -8.33
CA SER A 110 16.80 11.22 -9.58
C SER A 110 17.88 10.17 -9.59
N TYR A 111 18.27 9.75 -10.78
CA TYR A 111 19.45 8.92 -10.97
C TYR A 111 20.17 9.35 -12.24
N THR A 112 21.46 9.09 -12.26
CA THR A 112 22.30 9.38 -13.45
C THR A 112 22.58 8.06 -14.15
N ASN A 113 22.20 7.99 -15.43
CA ASN A 113 22.42 6.77 -16.22
C ASN A 113 23.88 6.69 -16.70
N ASP A 114 24.21 5.60 -17.38
CA ASP A 114 25.57 5.35 -17.88
C ASP A 114 26.06 6.39 -18.89
N ASN A 115 25.14 7.12 -19.51
CA ASN A 115 25.46 8.18 -20.47
C ASN A 115 25.67 9.54 -19.78
N GLY A 116 25.63 9.60 -18.47
CA GLY A 116 25.77 10.84 -17.71
C GLY A 116 24.51 11.71 -17.68
N THR A 117 23.39 11.20 -18.19
CA THR A 117 22.11 11.92 -18.17
C THR A 117 21.41 11.71 -16.84
N THR A 118 21.01 12.81 -16.20
CA THR A 118 20.22 12.74 -14.96
C THR A 118 18.74 12.63 -15.30
N ILE A 119 18.10 11.58 -14.80
CA ILE A 119 16.68 11.32 -15.02
C ILE A 119 15.96 11.59 -13.70
N GLU A 120 14.94 12.45 -13.75
CA GLU A 120 14.10 12.75 -12.62
C GLU A 120 12.78 11.99 -12.72
N PHE A 121 12.30 11.49 -11.59
CA PHE A 121 11.04 10.76 -11.53
C PHE A 121 10.38 10.94 -10.16
N THR A 122 9.07 10.70 -10.10
CA THR A 122 8.31 10.74 -8.86
C THR A 122 8.05 9.32 -8.38
N LYS A 123 8.51 9.00 -7.18
CA LYS A 123 8.25 7.71 -6.55
C LYS A 123 7.09 7.86 -5.57
N VAL A 124 5.99 7.16 -5.83
CA VAL A 124 4.80 7.18 -4.97
C VAL A 124 4.91 6.06 -3.94
N ARG A 125 4.61 6.37 -2.69
CA ARG A 125 4.67 5.41 -1.58
C ARG A 125 3.46 5.54 -0.68
N ILE A 126 3.08 4.42 -0.07
CA ILE A 126 2.08 4.40 1.00
C ILE A 126 2.75 4.89 2.28
N ASN A 127 2.05 5.77 3.00
CA ASN A 127 2.48 6.16 4.33
C ASN A 127 2.13 5.03 5.30
N GLY A 128 3.14 4.38 5.86
CA GLY A 128 2.96 3.22 6.75
C GLY A 128 2.23 3.52 8.06
N THR A 129 2.08 4.81 8.42
CA THR A 129 1.33 5.22 9.63
C THR A 129 -0.10 5.65 9.30
N LYS A 130 -0.50 5.65 8.04
CA LYS A 130 -1.80 6.13 7.57
C LYS A 130 -2.45 5.11 6.64
N MET A 131 -2.62 3.90 7.14
CA MET A 131 -3.37 2.82 6.47
C MET A 131 -4.56 2.47 7.37
N PHE A 132 -5.75 2.44 6.78
CA PHE A 132 -7.00 2.28 7.53
C PHE A 132 -7.93 1.30 6.85
N ALA A 133 -8.71 0.58 7.64
CA ALA A 133 -9.73 -0.31 7.11
C ALA A 133 -10.85 0.49 6.43
N ILE A 134 -11.39 -0.06 5.34
CA ILE A 134 -12.59 0.50 4.71
C ILE A 134 -13.71 0.46 5.74
N GLY A 135 -14.44 1.56 5.85
CA GLY A 135 -15.53 1.69 6.84
C GLY A 135 -15.07 2.10 8.22
N SER A 136 -13.75 2.21 8.44
CA SER A 136 -13.24 2.70 9.72
C SER A 136 -13.51 4.21 9.88
N LYS A 137 -13.45 4.65 11.11
CA LYS A 137 -13.61 6.05 11.47
C LYS A 137 -12.57 6.94 10.76
N GLU A 138 -11.34 6.46 10.66
CA GLU A 138 -10.22 7.18 10.05
C GLU A 138 -10.36 7.29 8.53
N ALA A 139 -11.09 6.37 7.92
CA ALA A 139 -11.34 6.36 6.48
C ALA A 139 -12.54 7.24 6.09
N LYS A 140 -13.23 7.82 7.06
CA LYS A 140 -14.41 8.65 6.81
C LYS A 140 -14.04 9.84 5.91
N GLY A 141 -14.87 10.09 4.90
CA GLY A 141 -14.64 11.18 3.98
C GLY A 141 -13.82 10.81 2.75
N VAL A 142 -13.27 9.61 2.72
CA VAL A 142 -12.59 9.09 1.52
C VAL A 142 -13.62 8.35 0.69
N PRO A 143 -13.85 8.73 -0.57
CA PRO A 143 -14.81 8.02 -1.43
C PRO A 143 -14.38 6.58 -1.64
N ILE A 144 -15.31 5.67 -1.39
CA ILE A 144 -15.09 4.24 -1.57
C ILE A 144 -15.79 3.79 -2.84
N ASN A 145 -15.08 3.05 -3.68
CA ASN A 145 -15.68 2.36 -4.80
C ASN A 145 -16.42 1.14 -4.25
N VAL A 146 -17.72 1.27 -4.04
CA VAL A 146 -18.54 0.26 -3.37
C VAL A 146 -18.54 -1.06 -4.12
N GLU A 147 -18.58 -1.00 -5.43
CA GLU A 147 -18.57 -2.19 -6.28
C GLU A 147 -17.26 -2.97 -6.14
N ALA A 148 -16.12 -2.27 -6.20
CA ALA A 148 -14.82 -2.89 -6.00
C ALA A 148 -14.66 -3.42 -4.57
N ALA A 149 -15.14 -2.66 -3.58
CA ALA A 149 -15.07 -3.06 -2.18
C ALA A 149 -15.86 -4.37 -1.93
N ALA A 150 -17.02 -4.50 -2.56
CA ALA A 150 -17.84 -5.72 -2.46
C ALA A 150 -17.11 -6.94 -3.04
N GLU A 151 -16.39 -6.76 -4.16
CA GLU A 151 -15.56 -7.81 -4.75
C GLU A 151 -14.45 -8.26 -3.80
N GLY A 152 -13.92 -7.33 -2.99
CA GLY A 152 -12.93 -7.61 -1.97
C GLY A 152 -13.51 -8.16 -0.67
N GLY A 153 -14.81 -8.43 -0.63
CA GLY A 153 -15.46 -9.00 0.56
C GLY A 153 -16.01 -7.98 1.55
N TYR A 154 -15.93 -6.69 1.25
CA TYR A 154 -16.47 -5.66 2.14
C TYR A 154 -18.01 -5.65 2.09
N VAL A 155 -18.61 -5.56 3.27
CA VAL A 155 -20.07 -5.38 3.42
C VAL A 155 -20.27 -4.04 4.12
N GLU A 156 -21.13 -3.19 3.55
CA GLU A 156 -21.41 -1.88 4.10
C GLU A 156 -21.90 -2.01 5.56
N GLY A 157 -21.29 -1.23 6.44
CA GLY A 157 -21.58 -1.28 7.88
C GLY A 157 -20.61 -2.15 8.67
N GLU A 158 -19.91 -3.07 8.06
CA GLU A 158 -18.85 -3.83 8.72
C GLU A 158 -17.65 -2.91 8.94
N GLY A 159 -17.03 -2.96 10.07
CA GLY A 159 -15.90 -2.11 10.38
C GLY A 159 -16.27 -0.70 10.83
N SER A 160 -17.54 -0.37 10.89
CA SER A 160 -18.05 0.93 11.36
C SER A 160 -18.15 1.01 12.89
N ILE A 161 -17.46 0.18 13.55
CA ILE A 161 -17.53 0.06 15.01
C ILE A 161 -16.63 1.10 15.69
#